data_8659955711e485a83100baa78848d716
#
_entry.id   8659955711e485a83100baa78848d716
#
_cell.length_a   1.000
_cell.length_b   1.000
_cell.length_c   1.000
_cell.angle_alpha   90.00
_cell.angle_beta   90.00
_cell.angle_gamma   90.00
#
_symmetry.space_group_name_H-M   'P 1'
#
loop_
_entity.id
_entity.type
_entity.pdbx_description
1 polymer ?
#
loop_
_entity_poly.entity_id
_entity_poly.type
_entity_poly.pdbx_seq_one_letter_code
_entity_poly.pdbx_strand_id
1 'polypeptide(L)'
;MRTSPEAFLARLSRHTEERPTRIALEEGQRRVSFGELPGEIEARRQRLADAGAARVALALDNGIDWALWDLALLQDGRVAVPVPAFFSAAQRHHLVETAGLDAWIGPGGEAQGFAATRDPALATRRVASPPELHPGTTRITFTSGTSGTPKGVCLDAAAPLTVAESIAAVVEPLGIERHLAMLPLATLLENIGGLYVPLWLGATVCLPGVAELGWSGASGFDPHRALATLDACRPHSLILVPQLLQALVAARPNAPESLRFAAVGGARVADTLLARARHGGWPVFEGYGLSECASVVCLNRPGESARGVGRPLPHAKVRLADDGEVQVQGANMLGYLGEPTSTSAWHATGDLGHWEGDALVLEGRRREVFITTYGRNVDPQWVEGELCARPAIAQALVHGEVLPANRALLVPASAEVDDTQLAAAVAEANAGLPDYARVHEWRRSAPFTPHNHQLTANGRLRRDAILAAHGGWLCAAPTRPEPHLSQAPQGVTP
;
A
#
# COMPACT_ATOMS: atom_id res chain seq x y z
N MET A 1 6.02 24.69 0.44
CA MET A 1 5.30 25.22 1.64
C MET A 1 4.50 24.06 2.19
N ARG A 2 4.32 23.89 3.50
CA ARG A 2 3.50 22.78 4.06
C ARG A 2 2.04 23.25 4.15
N THR A 3 1.11 22.41 3.71
CA THR A 3 -0.33 22.68 3.72
C THR A 3 -0.87 22.51 5.13
N SER A 4 -1.43 23.56 5.71
CA SER A 4 -2.00 23.48 7.05
C SER A 4 -3.44 22.92 7.03
N PRO A 5 -3.94 22.38 8.17
CA PRO A 5 -5.34 22.01 8.32
C PRO A 5 -6.30 23.13 7.95
N GLU A 6 -5.97 24.37 8.34
CA GLU A 6 -6.79 25.57 8.03
C GLU A 6 -6.90 25.80 6.52
N ALA A 7 -5.82 25.61 5.75
CA ALA A 7 -5.83 25.72 4.30
C ALA A 7 -6.73 24.67 3.63
N PHE A 8 -6.68 23.41 4.13
CA PHE A 8 -7.55 22.34 3.66
C PHE A 8 -9.03 22.63 3.99
N LEU A 9 -9.32 23.02 5.22
CA LEU A 9 -10.67 23.38 5.64
C LEU A 9 -11.23 24.60 4.89
N ALA A 10 -10.40 25.60 4.64
CA ALA A 10 -10.78 26.77 3.79
C ALA A 10 -11.09 26.31 2.35
N ARG A 11 -10.38 25.31 1.82
CA ARG A 11 -10.68 24.73 0.50
C ARG A 11 -12.05 24.03 0.51
N LEU A 12 -12.35 23.26 1.55
CA LEU A 12 -13.66 22.62 1.74
C LEU A 12 -14.78 23.66 1.89
N SER A 13 -14.57 24.71 2.69
CA SER A 13 -15.54 25.79 2.85
C SER A 13 -15.87 26.48 1.52
N ARG A 14 -14.86 26.71 0.67
CA ARG A 14 -15.09 27.21 -0.69
C ARG A 14 -15.99 26.29 -1.52
N HIS A 15 -15.78 24.98 -1.47
CA HIS A 15 -16.67 24.03 -2.16
C HIS A 15 -18.08 24.02 -1.58
N THR A 16 -18.23 24.22 -0.25
CA THR A 16 -19.51 24.39 0.42
C THR A 16 -20.27 25.63 -0.11
N GLU A 17 -19.58 26.73 -0.35
CA GLU A 17 -20.17 27.97 -0.88
C GLU A 17 -20.49 27.88 -2.38
N GLU A 18 -19.53 27.38 -3.17
CA GLU A 18 -19.64 27.34 -4.64
C GLU A 18 -20.53 26.20 -5.17
N ARG A 19 -20.59 25.07 -4.45
CA ARG A 19 -21.22 23.82 -4.91
C ARG A 19 -21.96 23.09 -3.79
N PRO A 20 -22.87 23.74 -3.03
CA PRO A 20 -23.48 23.19 -1.83
C PRO A 20 -24.26 21.88 -2.08
N THR A 21 -24.87 21.72 -3.24
CA THR A 21 -25.68 20.53 -3.60
C THR A 21 -24.86 19.39 -4.20
N ARG A 22 -23.57 19.63 -4.53
CA ARG A 22 -22.71 18.58 -5.05
C ARG A 22 -22.40 17.57 -3.95
N ILE A 23 -22.49 16.28 -4.29
CA ILE A 23 -22.18 15.20 -3.37
C ILE A 23 -20.67 15.18 -3.10
N ALA A 24 -20.30 15.23 -1.84
CA ALA A 24 -18.92 15.08 -1.36
C ALA A 24 -18.61 13.60 -1.05
N LEU A 25 -19.51 12.92 -0.33
CA LEU A 25 -19.33 11.54 0.10
C LEU A 25 -20.55 10.71 -0.32
N GLU A 26 -20.33 9.50 -0.84
CA GLU A 26 -21.38 8.58 -1.28
C GLU A 26 -21.08 7.15 -0.83
N GLU A 27 -22.06 6.50 -0.20
CA GLU A 27 -22.00 5.11 0.27
C GLU A 27 -23.36 4.44 -0.02
N GLY A 28 -23.44 3.63 -1.05
CA GLY A 28 -24.70 3.06 -1.51
C GLY A 28 -25.75 4.14 -1.83
N GLN A 29 -26.82 4.17 -1.04
CA GLN A 29 -27.89 5.19 -1.16
C GLN A 29 -27.66 6.41 -0.25
N ARG A 30 -26.74 6.32 0.70
CA ARG A 30 -26.41 7.41 1.60
C ARG A 30 -25.50 8.41 0.91
N ARG A 31 -25.80 9.69 1.05
CA ARG A 31 -25.06 10.78 0.43
C ARG A 31 -24.91 11.93 1.41
N VAL A 32 -23.76 12.59 1.34
CA VAL A 32 -23.48 13.85 2.04
C VAL A 32 -22.99 14.83 1.02
N SER A 33 -23.68 15.96 0.87
CA SER A 33 -23.29 17.05 -0.02
C SER A 33 -22.18 17.90 0.62
N PHE A 34 -21.51 18.72 -0.19
CA PHE A 34 -20.55 19.70 0.35
C PHE A 34 -21.22 20.70 1.29
N GLY A 35 -22.50 21.03 1.07
CA GLY A 35 -23.27 21.90 1.97
C GLY A 35 -23.56 21.29 3.34
N GLU A 36 -23.76 19.97 3.41
CA GLU A 36 -24.02 19.24 4.65
C GLU A 36 -22.74 18.87 5.39
N LEU A 37 -21.63 18.75 4.68
CA LEU A 37 -20.36 18.23 5.21
C LEU A 37 -19.86 18.95 6.48
N PRO A 38 -19.88 20.30 6.58
CA PRO A 38 -19.46 20.99 7.79
C PRO A 38 -20.30 20.66 9.03
N GLY A 39 -21.63 20.54 8.87
CA GLY A 39 -22.54 20.18 9.96
C GLY A 39 -22.32 18.76 10.45
N GLU A 40 -22.08 17.83 9.52
CA GLU A 40 -21.78 16.42 9.84
C GLU A 40 -20.43 16.26 10.57
N ILE A 41 -19.43 17.04 10.19
CA ILE A 41 -18.14 17.05 10.88
C ILE A 41 -18.30 17.65 12.28
N GLU A 42 -18.98 18.80 12.42
CA GLU A 42 -19.18 19.47 13.70
C GLU A 42 -19.95 18.59 14.69
N ALA A 43 -20.97 17.86 14.25
CA ALA A 43 -21.69 16.93 15.08
C ALA A 43 -20.77 15.84 15.68
N ARG A 44 -19.78 15.36 14.92
CA ARG A 44 -18.81 14.38 15.42
C ARG A 44 -17.76 15.01 16.35
N ARG A 45 -17.34 16.23 16.06
CA ARG A 45 -16.43 16.98 16.94
C ARG A 45 -17.05 17.16 18.34
N GLN A 46 -18.33 17.55 18.40
CA GLN A 46 -19.04 17.67 19.67
C GLN A 46 -19.08 16.33 20.43
N ARG A 47 -19.36 15.23 19.75
CA ARG A 47 -19.37 13.88 20.36
C ARG A 47 -18.00 13.49 20.90
N LEU A 48 -16.90 13.82 20.21
CA LEU A 48 -15.53 13.61 20.71
C LEU A 48 -15.24 14.48 21.94
N ALA A 49 -15.70 15.73 21.95
CA ALA A 49 -15.55 16.63 23.08
C ALA A 49 -16.31 16.13 24.32
N ASP A 50 -17.58 15.73 24.15
CA ASP A 50 -18.43 15.20 25.22
C ASP A 50 -17.84 13.91 25.82
N ALA A 51 -17.16 13.08 25.02
CA ALA A 51 -16.47 11.88 25.47
C ALA A 51 -15.10 12.15 26.09
N GLY A 52 -14.56 13.37 25.98
CA GLY A 52 -13.21 13.71 26.42
C GLY A 52 -12.10 12.96 25.67
N ALA A 53 -12.38 12.46 24.46
CA ALA A 53 -11.48 11.63 23.67
C ALA A 53 -10.30 12.44 23.14
N ALA A 54 -9.07 11.97 23.34
CA ALA A 54 -7.83 12.63 22.88
C ALA A 54 -7.05 11.80 21.88
N ARG A 55 -6.95 10.48 22.09
CA ARG A 55 -6.24 9.52 21.24
C ARG A 55 -7.20 8.43 20.79
N VAL A 56 -7.64 8.51 19.55
CA VAL A 56 -8.82 7.82 19.07
C VAL A 56 -8.48 6.74 18.06
N ALA A 57 -8.85 5.51 18.37
CA ALA A 57 -8.87 4.42 17.40
C ALA A 57 -10.04 4.60 16.43
N LEU A 58 -9.76 4.55 15.11
CA LEU A 58 -10.77 4.57 14.06
C LEU A 58 -10.83 3.19 13.40
N ALA A 59 -11.76 2.35 13.90
CA ALA A 59 -11.90 0.93 13.58
C ALA A 59 -13.19 0.61 12.82
N LEU A 60 -13.59 1.52 11.93
CA LEU A 60 -14.72 1.35 11.00
C LEU A 60 -14.25 0.76 9.67
N ASP A 61 -15.15 0.14 8.94
CA ASP A 61 -14.98 -0.17 7.52
C ASP A 61 -15.02 1.11 6.67
N ASN A 62 -14.68 1.01 5.38
CA ASN A 62 -14.89 2.10 4.43
C ASN A 62 -16.36 2.54 4.50
N GLY A 63 -16.57 3.84 4.44
CA GLY A 63 -17.90 4.43 4.51
C GLY A 63 -17.88 5.91 4.85
N ILE A 64 -19.03 6.53 4.75
CA ILE A 64 -19.22 7.95 5.11
C ILE A 64 -18.84 8.21 6.57
N ASP A 65 -19.18 7.29 7.48
CA ASP A 65 -18.87 7.48 8.90
C ASP A 65 -17.37 7.46 9.16
N TRP A 66 -16.61 6.58 8.51
CA TRP A 66 -15.14 6.60 8.60
C TRP A 66 -14.57 7.96 8.19
N ALA A 67 -15.00 8.45 7.01
CA ALA A 67 -14.53 9.71 6.47
C ALA A 67 -14.87 10.91 7.36
N LEU A 68 -16.08 10.96 7.90
CA LEU A 68 -16.53 12.06 8.75
C LEU A 68 -15.84 12.08 10.12
N TRP A 69 -15.57 10.91 10.72
CA TRP A 69 -14.80 10.82 11.96
C TRP A 69 -13.34 11.24 11.74
N ASP A 70 -12.72 10.83 10.64
CA ASP A 70 -11.35 11.22 10.30
C ASP A 70 -11.23 12.74 10.11
N LEU A 71 -12.17 13.36 9.39
CA LEU A 71 -12.22 14.81 9.20
C LEU A 71 -12.47 15.58 10.50
N ALA A 72 -13.29 15.04 11.41
CA ALA A 72 -13.54 15.63 12.72
C ALA A 72 -12.29 15.58 13.62
N LEU A 73 -11.58 14.46 13.62
CA LEU A 73 -10.31 14.30 14.34
C LEU A 73 -9.23 15.24 13.79
N LEU A 74 -9.14 15.37 12.47
CA LEU A 74 -8.22 16.28 11.78
C LEU A 74 -8.51 17.74 12.18
N GLN A 75 -9.77 18.15 12.16
CA GLN A 75 -10.16 19.54 12.47
C GLN A 75 -9.91 19.90 13.93
N ASP A 76 -10.09 18.96 14.87
CA ASP A 76 -9.82 19.17 16.29
C ASP A 76 -8.34 19.01 16.67
N GLY A 77 -7.48 18.55 15.74
CA GLY A 77 -6.09 18.26 16.05
C GLY A 77 -5.90 17.09 17.01
N ARG A 78 -6.90 16.20 17.14
CA ARG A 78 -6.83 15.01 18.00
C ARG A 78 -5.99 13.93 17.33
N VAL A 79 -5.46 13.01 18.13
CA VAL A 79 -4.64 11.92 17.60
C VAL A 79 -5.54 10.84 17.01
N ALA A 80 -5.57 10.74 15.68
CA ALA A 80 -6.24 9.68 14.96
C ALA A 80 -5.33 8.47 14.79
N VAL A 81 -5.82 7.27 15.12
CA VAL A 81 -5.13 6.01 14.91
C VAL A 81 -6.03 5.07 14.11
N PRO A 82 -5.93 5.06 12.77
CA PRO A 82 -6.65 4.12 11.94
C PRO A 82 -6.30 2.68 12.28
N VAL A 83 -7.33 1.84 12.42
CA VAL A 83 -7.19 0.42 12.76
C VAL A 83 -7.62 -0.42 11.56
N PRO A 84 -6.69 -1.00 10.79
CA PRO A 84 -7.05 -1.85 9.67
C PRO A 84 -7.83 -3.09 10.14
N ALA A 85 -8.91 -3.44 9.40
CA ALA A 85 -9.75 -4.59 9.73
C ALA A 85 -8.98 -5.93 9.70
N PHE A 86 -7.92 -6.00 8.89
CA PHE A 86 -7.05 -7.18 8.76
C PHE A 86 -6.03 -7.35 9.91
N PHE A 87 -5.95 -6.42 10.87
CA PHE A 87 -5.08 -6.60 12.05
C PHE A 87 -5.64 -7.70 12.96
N SER A 88 -4.74 -8.57 13.42
CA SER A 88 -5.06 -9.60 14.41
C SER A 88 -5.41 -8.96 15.77
N ALA A 89 -6.02 -9.73 16.66
CA ALA A 89 -6.33 -9.28 18.03
C ALA A 89 -5.05 -8.82 18.76
N ALA A 90 -3.94 -9.53 18.61
CA ALA A 90 -2.65 -9.17 19.21
C ALA A 90 -2.09 -7.86 18.66
N GLN A 91 -2.21 -7.63 17.34
CA GLN A 91 -1.79 -6.37 16.72
C GLN A 91 -2.66 -5.19 17.16
N ARG A 92 -3.98 -5.39 17.28
CA ARG A 92 -4.90 -4.36 17.82
C ARG A 92 -4.57 -4.04 19.26
N HIS A 93 -4.31 -5.06 20.09
CA HIS A 93 -3.91 -4.86 21.49
C HIS A 93 -2.59 -4.08 21.58
N HIS A 94 -1.58 -4.49 20.79
CA HIS A 94 -0.30 -3.77 20.72
C HIS A 94 -0.47 -2.29 20.36
N LEU A 95 -1.26 -1.99 19.33
CA LEU A 95 -1.58 -0.64 18.89
C LEU A 95 -2.25 0.18 20.00
N VAL A 96 -3.24 -0.40 20.69
CA VAL A 96 -4.00 0.23 21.79
C VAL A 96 -3.06 0.62 22.93
N GLU A 97 -2.21 -0.29 23.37
CA GLU A 97 -1.30 -0.04 24.50
C GLU A 97 -0.16 0.91 24.11
N THR A 98 0.45 0.69 22.95
CA THR A 98 1.62 1.47 22.49
C THR A 98 1.26 2.93 22.20
N ALA A 99 0.07 3.19 21.63
CA ALA A 99 -0.38 4.56 21.36
C ALA A 99 -1.09 5.19 22.57
N GLY A 100 -1.44 4.41 23.61
CA GLY A 100 -2.17 4.90 24.78
C GLY A 100 -3.54 5.44 24.42
N LEU A 101 -4.30 4.67 23.64
CA LEU A 101 -5.62 5.09 23.17
C LEU A 101 -6.62 5.19 24.30
N ASP A 102 -7.39 6.27 24.32
CA ASP A 102 -8.43 6.54 25.30
C ASP A 102 -9.86 6.43 24.74
N ALA A 103 -10.01 6.41 23.42
CA ALA A 103 -11.29 6.23 22.75
C ALA A 103 -11.20 5.28 21.56
N TRP A 104 -12.33 4.62 21.28
CA TRP A 104 -12.48 3.66 20.18
C TRP A 104 -13.77 3.96 19.43
N ILE A 105 -13.67 4.11 18.11
CA ILE A 105 -14.80 4.30 17.21
C ILE A 105 -14.94 3.06 16.34
N GLY A 106 -16.10 2.41 16.40
CA GLY A 106 -16.42 1.23 15.62
C GLY A 106 -16.48 -0.06 16.44
N PRO A 107 -16.62 -1.23 15.78
CA PRO A 107 -16.81 -2.51 16.47
C PRO A 107 -15.51 -3.01 17.15
N GLY A 108 -15.68 -3.83 18.18
CA GLY A 108 -14.59 -4.55 18.85
C GLY A 108 -13.85 -3.77 19.93
N GLY A 109 -14.30 -2.59 20.32
CA GLY A 109 -13.70 -1.79 21.41
C GLY A 109 -13.73 -2.51 22.76
N GLU A 110 -14.82 -3.21 23.09
CA GLU A 110 -14.95 -3.98 24.33
C GLU A 110 -13.87 -5.04 24.47
N ALA A 111 -13.56 -5.76 23.39
CA ALA A 111 -12.50 -6.76 23.36
C ALA A 111 -11.10 -6.15 23.55
N GLN A 112 -10.96 -4.84 23.43
CA GLN A 112 -9.74 -4.06 23.68
C GLN A 112 -9.76 -3.29 24.99
N GLY A 113 -10.77 -3.54 25.85
CA GLY A 113 -10.88 -2.94 27.19
C GLY A 113 -11.52 -1.55 27.21
N PHE A 114 -12.26 -1.15 26.17
CA PHE A 114 -13.02 0.09 26.16
C PHE A 114 -14.45 -0.17 26.63
N ALA A 115 -14.97 0.72 27.49
CA ALA A 115 -16.34 0.69 27.96
C ALA A 115 -17.25 1.49 27.04
N ALA A 116 -18.44 0.96 26.75
CA ALA A 116 -19.46 1.67 25.98
C ALA A 116 -19.83 3.01 26.65
N THR A 117 -20.09 4.02 25.84
CA THR A 117 -20.57 5.33 26.29
C THR A 117 -22.08 5.48 26.01
N ARG A 118 -22.65 6.66 26.29
CA ARG A 118 -24.02 6.98 25.84
C ARG A 118 -24.13 7.08 24.33
N ASP A 119 -23.03 7.37 23.67
CA ASP A 119 -22.92 7.36 22.22
C ASP A 119 -22.58 5.95 21.71
N PRO A 120 -23.46 5.31 20.95
CA PRO A 120 -23.25 3.92 20.50
C PRO A 120 -22.06 3.75 19.55
N ALA A 121 -21.54 4.83 18.95
CA ALA A 121 -20.38 4.78 18.07
C ALA A 121 -19.06 4.92 18.83
N LEU A 122 -19.10 5.33 20.12
CA LEU A 122 -17.92 5.63 20.92
C LEU A 122 -17.81 4.71 22.14
N ALA A 123 -16.65 4.12 22.34
CA ALA A 123 -16.29 3.49 23.60
C ALA A 123 -15.02 4.18 24.15
N THR A 124 -14.89 4.28 25.47
CA THR A 124 -13.78 4.97 26.10
C THR A 124 -13.12 4.12 27.19
N ARG A 125 -11.86 4.43 27.47
CA ARG A 125 -11.15 3.87 28.62
C ARG A 125 -10.30 4.96 29.29
N ARG A 126 -10.04 4.79 30.57
CA ARG A 126 -9.10 5.67 31.26
C ARG A 126 -7.67 5.18 31.06
N VAL A 127 -6.78 6.06 30.59
CA VAL A 127 -5.35 5.81 30.50
C VAL A 127 -4.64 6.65 31.55
N ALA A 128 -4.12 6.01 32.58
CA ALA A 128 -3.53 6.72 33.72
C ALA A 128 -2.21 7.43 33.38
N SER A 129 -1.39 6.80 32.52
CA SER A 129 -0.09 7.32 32.11
C SER A 129 0.07 7.06 30.60
N PRO A 130 -0.47 7.93 29.74
CA PRO A 130 -0.34 7.75 28.31
C PRO A 130 1.12 7.89 27.88
N PRO A 131 1.60 7.07 26.93
CA PRO A 131 2.96 7.21 26.38
C PRO A 131 3.18 8.62 25.82
N GLU A 132 4.41 9.12 25.92
CA GLU A 132 4.76 10.39 25.32
C GLU A 132 4.76 10.28 23.79
N LEU A 133 4.19 11.29 23.13
CA LEU A 133 4.17 11.40 21.67
C LEU A 133 5.16 12.47 21.22
N HIS A 134 5.65 12.36 20.01
CA HIS A 134 6.39 13.46 19.37
C HIS A 134 5.50 14.71 19.34
N PRO A 135 6.01 15.89 19.71
CA PRO A 135 5.23 17.13 19.67
C PRO A 135 4.61 17.38 18.30
N GLY A 136 3.31 17.70 18.26
CA GLY A 136 2.57 17.92 17.03
C GLY A 136 1.98 16.65 16.39
N THR A 137 2.14 15.47 16.99
CA THR A 137 1.51 14.24 16.49
C THR A 137 -0.01 14.36 16.53
N THR A 138 -0.63 14.23 15.34
CA THR A 138 -2.11 14.15 15.19
C THR A 138 -2.56 12.87 14.50
N ARG A 139 -1.61 12.10 13.96
CA ARG A 139 -1.89 10.80 13.35
C ARG A 139 -0.79 9.80 13.67
N ILE A 140 -1.20 8.57 13.99
CA ILE A 140 -0.27 7.44 14.12
C ILE A 140 -0.74 6.36 13.16
N THR A 141 0.11 6.03 12.17
CA THR A 141 -0.15 4.95 11.22
C THR A 141 0.74 3.78 11.56
N PHE A 142 0.14 2.64 11.91
CA PHE A 142 0.91 1.42 12.20
C PHE A 142 1.24 0.67 10.93
N THR A 143 2.54 0.47 10.69
CA THR A 143 3.06 -0.28 9.55
C THR A 143 3.45 -1.69 10.01
N SER A 144 3.20 -2.68 9.16
CA SER A 144 3.67 -4.05 9.41
C SER A 144 5.18 -4.13 9.19
N GLY A 145 5.96 -3.71 10.18
CA GLY A 145 7.42 -3.83 10.13
C GLY A 145 7.89 -5.26 9.79
N THR A 146 9.06 -5.41 9.22
CA THR A 146 9.70 -6.71 8.90
C THR A 146 9.86 -7.62 10.12
N SER A 147 9.91 -7.06 11.34
CA SER A 147 9.99 -7.77 12.62
C SER A 147 8.66 -8.41 13.10
N GLY A 148 7.56 -8.18 12.37
CA GLY A 148 6.23 -8.74 12.73
C GLY A 148 5.44 -7.95 13.75
N THR A 149 6.05 -7.06 14.52
CA THR A 149 5.37 -6.12 15.41
C THR A 149 5.18 -4.80 14.68
N PRO A 150 3.96 -4.30 14.51
CA PRO A 150 3.72 -3.04 13.83
C PRO A 150 4.40 -1.86 14.52
N LYS A 151 5.08 -1.01 13.75
CA LYS A 151 5.64 0.25 14.25
C LYS A 151 4.69 1.40 13.98
N GLY A 152 4.49 2.27 14.97
CA GLY A 152 3.66 3.47 14.83
C GLY A 152 4.48 4.62 14.21
N VAL A 153 4.11 5.03 13.01
CA VAL A 153 4.66 6.22 12.35
C VAL A 153 3.86 7.43 12.80
N CYS A 154 4.50 8.38 13.48
CA CYS A 154 3.88 9.60 13.98
C CYS A 154 3.95 10.72 12.93
N LEU A 155 2.80 11.26 12.57
CA LEU A 155 2.65 12.35 11.60
C LEU A 155 1.96 13.55 12.24
N ASP A 156 2.34 14.76 11.85
CA ASP A 156 1.56 15.96 12.10
C ASP A 156 0.42 16.09 11.06
N ALA A 157 -0.54 16.97 11.31
CA ALA A 157 -1.67 17.16 10.41
C ALA A 157 -1.25 17.74 9.03
N ALA A 158 -0.17 18.48 8.97
CA ALA A 158 0.29 19.12 7.75
C ALA A 158 0.91 18.10 6.75
N ALA A 159 1.54 17.04 7.23
CA ALA A 159 2.21 16.09 6.36
C ALA A 159 1.26 15.41 5.35
N PRO A 160 0.16 14.74 5.76
CA PRO A 160 -0.76 14.11 4.83
C PRO A 160 -1.47 15.12 3.92
N LEU A 161 -1.78 16.33 4.41
CA LEU A 161 -2.45 17.37 3.61
C LEU A 161 -1.53 17.96 2.54
N THR A 162 -0.25 18.11 2.86
CA THR A 162 0.77 18.56 1.89
C THR A 162 0.94 17.57 0.75
N VAL A 163 0.90 16.28 1.06
CA VAL A 163 0.92 15.22 0.03
C VAL A 163 -0.37 15.26 -0.80
N ALA A 164 -1.52 15.43 -0.16
CA ALA A 164 -2.81 15.52 -0.85
C ALA A 164 -2.85 16.69 -1.85
N GLU A 165 -2.43 17.89 -1.44
CA GLU A 165 -2.32 19.06 -2.32
C GLU A 165 -1.38 18.80 -3.50
N SER A 166 -0.24 18.16 -3.24
CA SER A 166 0.74 17.85 -4.29
C SER A 166 0.23 16.85 -5.32
N ILE A 167 -0.52 15.83 -4.87
CA ILE A 167 -1.17 14.87 -5.78
C ILE A 167 -2.29 15.59 -6.55
N ALA A 168 -3.12 16.37 -5.85
CA ALA A 168 -4.21 17.13 -6.48
C ALA A 168 -3.70 18.01 -7.62
N ALA A 169 -2.59 18.74 -7.43
CA ALA A 169 -1.97 19.55 -8.48
C ALA A 169 -1.54 18.76 -9.72
N VAL A 170 -1.14 17.48 -9.54
CA VAL A 170 -0.76 16.59 -10.66
C VAL A 170 -1.97 16.09 -11.43
N VAL A 171 -3.07 15.78 -10.73
CA VAL A 171 -4.25 15.16 -11.35
C VAL A 171 -5.36 16.15 -11.72
N GLU A 172 -5.25 17.42 -11.28
CA GLU A 172 -6.23 18.49 -11.58
C GLU A 172 -6.53 18.62 -13.08
N PRO A 173 -5.54 18.57 -14.01
CA PRO A 173 -5.79 18.67 -15.44
C PRO A 173 -6.68 17.55 -16.01
N LEU A 174 -6.82 16.44 -15.30
CA LEU A 174 -7.66 15.30 -15.72
C LEU A 174 -9.15 15.52 -15.42
N GLY A 175 -9.52 16.58 -14.70
CA GLY A 175 -10.90 16.88 -14.34
C GLY A 175 -11.55 15.76 -13.53
N ILE A 176 -10.87 15.28 -12.49
CA ILE A 176 -11.38 14.24 -11.61
C ILE A 176 -12.59 14.77 -10.83
N GLU A 177 -13.75 14.15 -11.04
CA GLU A 177 -15.00 14.50 -10.37
C GLU A 177 -15.57 13.41 -9.50
N ARG A 178 -15.10 12.17 -9.65
CA ARG A 178 -15.50 11.00 -8.85
C ARG A 178 -14.29 10.12 -8.60
N HIS A 179 -14.09 9.76 -7.36
CA HIS A 179 -13.07 8.79 -6.94
C HIS A 179 -13.74 7.58 -6.31
N LEU A 180 -13.24 6.38 -6.58
CA LEU A 180 -13.66 5.15 -5.92
C LEU A 180 -12.55 4.68 -4.97
N ALA A 181 -12.86 4.63 -3.68
CA ALA A 181 -11.95 4.10 -2.67
C ALA A 181 -11.89 2.57 -2.78
N MET A 182 -10.83 2.05 -3.41
CA MET A 182 -10.62 0.62 -3.65
C MET A 182 -9.88 -0.09 -2.51
N LEU A 183 -9.08 0.67 -1.74
CA LEU A 183 -8.34 0.15 -0.60
C LEU A 183 -9.03 0.54 0.71
N PRO A 184 -8.70 -0.11 1.85
CA PRO A 184 -9.19 0.35 3.14
C PRO A 184 -8.73 1.79 3.45
N LEU A 185 -9.65 2.66 3.83
CA LEU A 185 -9.36 4.04 4.27
C LEU A 185 -8.41 4.07 5.49
N ALA A 186 -8.36 2.99 6.26
CA ALA A 186 -7.40 2.83 7.34
C ALA A 186 -5.94 2.74 6.87
N THR A 187 -5.70 2.54 5.55
CA THR A 187 -4.36 2.64 4.96
C THR A 187 -4.07 4.08 4.58
N LEU A 188 -2.86 4.55 4.90
CA LEU A 188 -2.49 5.95 4.68
C LEU A 188 -2.58 6.36 3.20
N LEU A 189 -2.29 5.44 2.28
CA LEU A 189 -2.36 5.68 0.84
C LEU A 189 -3.78 6.02 0.39
N GLU A 190 -4.79 5.22 0.80
CA GLU A 190 -6.19 5.48 0.44
C GLU A 190 -6.75 6.68 1.21
N ASN A 191 -6.39 6.85 2.47
CA ASN A 191 -6.83 8.00 3.24
C ASN A 191 -6.41 9.32 2.58
N ILE A 192 -5.15 9.43 2.16
CA ILE A 192 -4.65 10.65 1.51
C ILE A 192 -5.15 10.74 0.06
N GLY A 193 -4.86 9.73 -0.75
CA GLY A 193 -5.13 9.77 -2.19
C GLY A 193 -6.60 9.56 -2.54
N GLY A 194 -7.33 8.80 -1.72
CA GLY A 194 -8.73 8.45 -1.97
C GLY A 194 -9.76 9.27 -1.20
N LEU A 195 -9.36 9.98 -0.13
CA LEU A 195 -10.27 10.86 0.61
C LEU A 195 -9.84 12.32 0.51
N TYR A 196 -8.62 12.68 0.93
CA TYR A 196 -8.23 14.10 0.97
C TYR A 196 -8.03 14.70 -0.42
N VAL A 197 -7.43 13.98 -1.36
CA VAL A 197 -7.23 14.47 -2.74
C VAL A 197 -8.55 14.78 -3.43
N PRO A 198 -9.53 13.86 -3.50
CA PRO A 198 -10.82 14.15 -4.14
C PRO A 198 -11.55 15.30 -3.45
N LEU A 199 -11.56 15.36 -2.12
CA LEU A 199 -12.17 16.45 -1.38
C LEU A 199 -11.49 17.80 -1.67
N TRP A 200 -10.17 17.82 -1.79
CA TRP A 200 -9.41 19.02 -2.21
C TRP A 200 -9.84 19.51 -3.58
N LEU A 201 -10.09 18.58 -4.52
CA LEU A 201 -10.55 18.88 -5.89
C LEU A 201 -12.05 19.25 -5.97
N GLY A 202 -12.81 19.06 -4.89
CA GLY A 202 -14.27 19.19 -4.90
C GLY A 202 -14.96 18.05 -5.65
N ALA A 203 -14.34 16.87 -5.68
CA ALA A 203 -14.87 15.65 -6.29
C ALA A 203 -15.67 14.82 -5.29
N THR A 204 -16.57 13.98 -5.80
CA THR A 204 -17.30 12.98 -5.01
C THR A 204 -16.39 11.80 -4.66
N VAL A 205 -16.38 11.39 -3.40
CA VAL A 205 -15.72 10.16 -2.93
C VAL A 205 -16.77 9.06 -2.79
N CYS A 206 -16.64 7.99 -3.58
CA CYS A 206 -17.46 6.79 -3.47
C CYS A 206 -16.78 5.83 -2.47
N LEU A 207 -17.49 5.46 -1.41
CA LEU A 207 -16.99 4.78 -0.23
C LEU A 207 -17.75 3.45 0.03
N PRO A 208 -17.74 2.48 -0.91
CA PRO A 208 -18.32 1.18 -0.64
C PRO A 208 -17.55 0.45 0.44
N GLY A 209 -18.24 -0.39 1.23
CA GLY A 209 -17.59 -1.29 2.17
C GLY A 209 -16.60 -2.23 1.46
N VAL A 210 -15.53 -2.64 2.14
CA VAL A 210 -14.49 -3.48 1.49
C VAL A 210 -15.04 -4.80 0.97
N ALA A 211 -16.07 -5.36 1.59
CA ALA A 211 -16.74 -6.57 1.11
C ALA A 211 -17.48 -6.36 -0.22
N GLU A 212 -18.05 -5.17 -0.46
CA GLU A 212 -18.70 -4.82 -1.74
C GLU A 212 -17.67 -4.71 -2.87
N LEU A 213 -16.44 -4.31 -2.52
CA LEU A 213 -15.30 -4.28 -3.44
C LEU A 213 -14.70 -5.67 -3.71
N GLY A 214 -15.28 -6.73 -3.16
CA GLY A 214 -14.83 -8.09 -3.35
C GLY A 214 -13.75 -8.57 -2.38
N TRP A 215 -13.36 -7.77 -1.39
CA TRP A 215 -12.41 -8.20 -0.37
C TRP A 215 -13.05 -9.25 0.55
N SER A 216 -12.31 -10.34 0.83
CA SER A 216 -12.67 -11.36 1.81
C SER A 216 -11.46 -11.71 2.67
N GLY A 217 -11.52 -11.33 3.94
CA GLY A 217 -10.38 -11.48 4.87
C GLY A 217 -9.16 -10.66 4.45
N ALA A 218 -7.96 -11.14 4.79
CA ALA A 218 -6.71 -10.42 4.60
C ALA A 218 -6.12 -10.54 3.18
N SER A 219 -6.55 -11.52 2.38
CA SER A 219 -5.92 -11.84 1.09
C SER A 219 -6.87 -12.33 0.00
N GLY A 220 -8.15 -12.52 0.31
CA GLY A 220 -9.16 -12.89 -0.69
C GLY A 220 -9.66 -11.66 -1.45
N PHE A 221 -9.79 -11.77 -2.78
CA PHE A 221 -10.32 -10.70 -3.63
C PHE A 221 -11.11 -11.29 -4.81
N ASP A 222 -12.35 -10.85 -4.96
CA ASP A 222 -13.23 -11.17 -6.08
C ASP A 222 -13.23 -10.00 -7.09
N PRO A 223 -12.53 -10.11 -8.22
CA PRO A 223 -12.45 -9.03 -9.19
C PRO A 223 -13.79 -8.75 -9.87
N HIS A 224 -14.71 -9.69 -9.95
CA HIS A 224 -16.03 -9.47 -10.60
C HIS A 224 -16.91 -8.56 -9.76
N ARG A 225 -16.88 -8.67 -8.44
CA ARG A 225 -17.56 -7.72 -7.54
C ARG A 225 -16.95 -6.32 -7.66
N ALA A 226 -15.63 -6.22 -7.66
CA ALA A 226 -14.95 -4.94 -7.84
C ALA A 226 -15.31 -4.29 -9.19
N LEU A 227 -15.35 -5.06 -10.27
CA LEU A 227 -15.73 -4.57 -11.59
C LEU A 227 -17.20 -4.12 -11.63
N ALA A 228 -18.11 -4.84 -10.97
CA ALA A 228 -19.51 -4.42 -10.87
C ALA A 228 -19.65 -3.09 -10.10
N THR A 229 -18.89 -2.90 -9.02
CA THR A 229 -18.85 -1.64 -8.27
C THR A 229 -18.24 -0.50 -9.12
N LEU A 230 -17.18 -0.78 -9.88
CA LEU A 230 -16.59 0.15 -10.85
C LEU A 230 -17.61 0.63 -11.88
N ASP A 231 -18.40 -0.29 -12.45
CA ASP A 231 -19.42 0.02 -13.45
C ASP A 231 -20.57 0.84 -12.85
N ALA A 232 -21.00 0.53 -11.64
CA ALA A 232 -22.05 1.26 -10.93
C ALA A 232 -21.59 2.67 -10.52
N CYS A 233 -20.38 2.80 -10.01
CA CYS A 233 -19.82 4.05 -9.50
C CYS A 233 -19.31 4.97 -10.63
N ARG A 234 -18.86 4.42 -11.77
CA ARG A 234 -18.26 5.12 -12.92
C ARG A 234 -17.19 6.14 -12.49
N PRO A 235 -16.17 5.73 -11.75
CA PRO A 235 -15.17 6.65 -11.23
C PRO A 235 -14.26 7.19 -12.32
N HIS A 236 -13.75 8.41 -12.12
CA HIS A 236 -12.68 9.00 -12.90
C HIS A 236 -11.31 8.59 -12.38
N SER A 237 -11.20 8.27 -11.08
CA SER A 237 -9.94 7.87 -10.46
C SER A 237 -10.13 6.78 -9.41
N LEU A 238 -9.06 6.01 -9.18
CA LEU A 238 -8.94 5.01 -8.13
C LEU A 238 -7.47 4.75 -7.79
N ILE A 239 -7.23 4.03 -6.69
CA ILE A 239 -5.90 3.60 -6.27
C ILE A 239 -5.87 2.09 -6.17
N LEU A 240 -4.82 1.48 -6.68
CA LEU A 240 -4.62 0.03 -6.70
C LEU A 240 -3.26 -0.35 -6.12
N VAL A 241 -3.19 -1.54 -5.56
CA VAL A 241 -1.94 -2.27 -5.40
C VAL A 241 -1.74 -3.22 -6.61
N PRO A 242 -0.52 -3.68 -6.91
CA PRO A 242 -0.25 -4.50 -8.09
C PRO A 242 -1.15 -5.73 -8.21
N GLN A 243 -1.46 -6.39 -7.09
CA GLN A 243 -2.32 -7.58 -7.06
C GLN A 243 -3.76 -7.28 -7.51
N LEU A 244 -4.30 -6.12 -7.11
CA LEU A 244 -5.63 -5.70 -7.55
C LEU A 244 -5.63 -5.36 -9.04
N LEU A 245 -4.63 -4.61 -9.51
CA LEU A 245 -4.49 -4.32 -10.94
C LEU A 245 -4.43 -5.61 -11.76
N GLN A 246 -3.63 -6.59 -11.33
CA GLN A 246 -3.50 -7.88 -11.98
C GLN A 246 -4.84 -8.61 -12.06
N ALA A 247 -5.58 -8.69 -10.94
CA ALA A 247 -6.87 -9.37 -10.89
C ALA A 247 -7.92 -8.69 -11.78
N LEU A 248 -7.99 -7.34 -11.74
CA LEU A 248 -8.92 -6.58 -12.56
C LEU A 248 -8.62 -6.69 -14.05
N VAL A 249 -7.35 -6.54 -14.47
CA VAL A 249 -6.94 -6.67 -15.88
C VAL A 249 -7.09 -8.09 -16.40
N ALA A 250 -6.91 -9.11 -15.55
CA ALA A 250 -7.16 -10.51 -15.92
C ALA A 250 -8.65 -10.79 -16.14
N ALA A 251 -9.52 -10.25 -15.27
CA ALA A 251 -10.97 -10.43 -15.37
C ALA A 251 -11.61 -9.56 -16.46
N ARG A 252 -11.07 -8.36 -16.70
CA ARG A 252 -11.52 -7.43 -17.75
C ARG A 252 -10.33 -6.69 -18.35
N PRO A 253 -9.82 -7.14 -19.53
CA PRO A 253 -8.66 -6.54 -20.17
C PRO A 253 -8.83 -5.05 -20.49
N ASN A 254 -10.02 -4.62 -20.94
CA ASN A 254 -10.28 -3.24 -21.34
C ASN A 254 -10.70 -2.38 -20.13
N ALA A 255 -10.13 -1.21 -20.04
CA ALA A 255 -10.43 -0.25 -18.97
C ALA A 255 -11.90 0.23 -19.03
N PRO A 256 -12.49 0.62 -17.87
CA PRO A 256 -13.74 1.38 -17.84
C PRO A 256 -13.59 2.73 -18.58
N GLU A 257 -14.55 3.11 -19.41
CA GLU A 257 -14.52 4.37 -20.18
C GLU A 257 -14.45 5.63 -19.31
N SER A 258 -15.02 5.58 -18.09
CA SER A 258 -15.01 6.73 -17.18
C SER A 258 -13.64 6.97 -16.55
N LEU A 259 -12.75 5.94 -16.53
CA LEU A 259 -11.51 6.00 -15.79
C LEU A 259 -10.47 6.87 -16.51
N ARG A 260 -9.91 7.84 -15.80
CA ARG A 260 -8.91 8.80 -16.30
C ARG A 260 -7.57 8.65 -15.57
N PHE A 261 -7.61 8.10 -14.35
CA PHE A 261 -6.42 7.95 -13.51
C PHE A 261 -6.54 6.73 -12.59
N ALA A 262 -5.61 5.81 -12.70
CA ALA A 262 -5.44 4.67 -11.81
C ALA A 262 -4.03 4.72 -11.23
N ALA A 263 -3.89 5.23 -10.00
CA ALA A 263 -2.61 5.18 -9.31
C ALA A 263 -2.29 3.73 -8.89
N VAL A 264 -1.07 3.28 -9.11
CA VAL A 264 -0.61 1.95 -8.69
C VAL A 264 0.65 2.09 -7.84
N GLY A 265 0.63 1.54 -6.64
CA GLY A 265 1.75 1.66 -5.72
C GLY A 265 1.68 0.71 -4.53
N GLY A 266 2.51 0.96 -3.52
CA GLY A 266 2.61 0.14 -2.31
C GLY A 266 3.49 -1.09 -2.43
N ALA A 267 3.78 -1.56 -3.65
CA ALA A 267 4.77 -2.57 -3.99
C ALA A 267 5.25 -2.35 -5.43
N ARG A 268 6.32 -3.04 -5.83
CA ARG A 268 6.81 -3.00 -7.22
C ARG A 268 5.76 -3.58 -8.18
N VAL A 269 5.55 -2.92 -9.31
CA VAL A 269 4.66 -3.38 -10.38
C VAL A 269 5.51 -4.06 -11.45
N ALA A 270 5.11 -5.26 -11.88
CA ALA A 270 5.79 -5.94 -12.99
C ALA A 270 5.60 -5.17 -14.31
N ASP A 271 6.68 -5.01 -15.07
CA ASP A 271 6.65 -4.27 -16.35
C ASP A 271 5.65 -4.92 -17.33
N THR A 272 5.57 -6.24 -17.33
CA THR A 272 4.62 -7.01 -18.15
C THR A 272 3.17 -6.73 -17.76
N LEU A 273 2.87 -6.52 -16.47
CA LEU A 273 1.54 -6.14 -16.00
C LEU A 273 1.18 -4.71 -16.44
N LEU A 274 2.12 -3.76 -16.29
CA LEU A 274 1.93 -2.38 -16.75
C LEU A 274 1.67 -2.31 -18.25
N ALA A 275 2.49 -3.05 -19.05
CA ALA A 275 2.32 -3.11 -20.49
C ALA A 275 0.95 -3.68 -20.90
N ARG A 276 0.51 -4.77 -20.24
CA ARG A 276 -0.80 -5.39 -20.48
C ARG A 276 -1.94 -4.47 -20.11
N ALA A 277 -1.87 -3.81 -18.96
CA ALA A 277 -2.90 -2.86 -18.51
C ALA A 277 -3.01 -1.68 -19.49
N ARG A 278 -1.88 -1.07 -19.88
CA ARG A 278 -1.85 0.04 -20.85
C ARG A 278 -2.36 -0.36 -22.22
N HIS A 279 -2.04 -1.57 -22.69
CA HIS A 279 -2.58 -2.10 -23.94
C HIS A 279 -4.12 -2.20 -23.93
N GLY A 280 -4.69 -2.55 -22.78
CA GLY A 280 -6.15 -2.55 -22.53
C GLY A 280 -6.73 -1.15 -22.26
N GLY A 281 -5.95 -0.08 -22.40
CA GLY A 281 -6.42 1.30 -22.19
C GLY A 281 -6.56 1.70 -20.72
N TRP A 282 -6.07 0.88 -19.74
CA TRP A 282 -6.06 1.28 -18.34
C TRP A 282 -5.09 2.46 -18.15
N PRO A 283 -5.56 3.61 -17.62
CA PRO A 283 -4.73 4.79 -17.41
C PRO A 283 -3.90 4.63 -16.11
N VAL A 284 -2.95 3.70 -16.12
CA VAL A 284 -2.13 3.33 -14.96
C VAL A 284 -0.91 4.24 -14.82
N PHE A 285 -0.77 4.79 -13.59
CA PHE A 285 0.33 5.65 -13.19
C PHE A 285 0.99 5.05 -11.95
N GLU A 286 2.22 4.61 -12.11
CA GLU A 286 2.99 4.06 -11.00
C GLU A 286 3.48 5.18 -10.10
N GLY A 287 3.45 4.93 -8.78
CA GLY A 287 3.94 5.85 -7.76
C GLY A 287 4.75 5.13 -6.68
N TYR A 288 5.59 5.90 -6.01
CA TYR A 288 6.44 5.46 -4.91
C TYR A 288 6.19 6.28 -3.68
N GLY A 289 6.23 5.61 -2.53
CA GLY A 289 6.14 6.27 -1.25
C GLY A 289 6.17 5.29 -0.08
N LEU A 290 6.22 5.85 1.11
CA LEU A 290 6.29 5.12 2.37
C LEU A 290 5.59 5.93 3.46
N SER A 291 5.12 5.24 4.51
CA SER A 291 4.40 5.89 5.61
C SER A 291 5.24 6.94 6.32
N GLU A 292 6.55 6.74 6.38
CA GLU A 292 7.53 7.63 6.98
C GLU A 292 7.67 8.98 6.24
N CYS A 293 7.23 9.03 4.98
CA CYS A 293 7.15 10.24 4.16
C CYS A 293 5.70 10.63 3.85
N ALA A 294 4.76 10.28 4.74
CA ALA A 294 3.33 10.55 4.62
C ALA A 294 2.73 10.06 3.28
N SER A 295 3.07 8.86 2.84
CA SER A 295 2.59 8.16 1.65
C SER A 295 3.38 8.46 0.37
N VAL A 296 2.85 9.22 -0.59
CA VAL A 296 3.39 9.33 -1.95
C VAL A 296 4.51 10.36 -2.04
N VAL A 297 5.65 9.97 -2.57
CA VAL A 297 6.85 10.79 -2.79
C VAL A 297 7.07 11.09 -4.28
N CYS A 298 6.98 10.04 -5.13
CA CYS A 298 7.10 10.15 -6.57
C CYS A 298 5.84 9.61 -7.26
N LEU A 299 5.52 10.14 -8.44
CA LEU A 299 4.37 9.73 -9.22
C LEU A 299 4.62 10.00 -10.70
N ASN A 300 4.29 9.02 -11.55
CA ASN A 300 4.20 9.22 -12.99
C ASN A 300 3.06 10.20 -13.31
N ARG A 301 3.26 11.05 -14.29
CA ARG A 301 2.33 12.14 -14.61
C ARG A 301 1.57 11.91 -15.91
N PRO A 302 0.31 12.35 -15.98
CA PRO A 302 -0.45 12.35 -17.23
C PRO A 302 0.28 13.14 -18.32
N GLY A 303 0.28 12.59 -19.55
CA GLY A 303 0.92 13.23 -20.71
C GLY A 303 2.44 13.08 -20.80
N GLU A 304 3.08 12.45 -19.81
CA GLU A 304 4.52 12.17 -19.82
C GLU A 304 4.79 10.69 -20.11
N SER A 305 5.98 10.38 -20.63
CA SER A 305 6.44 9.00 -20.74
C SER A 305 6.63 8.40 -19.36
N ALA A 306 5.89 7.34 -19.06
CA ALA A 306 6.01 6.64 -17.78
C ALA A 306 7.37 5.94 -17.70
N ARG A 307 8.18 6.30 -16.70
CA ARG A 307 9.49 5.72 -16.42
C ARG A 307 9.63 5.50 -14.93
N GLY A 308 10.10 4.34 -14.53
CA GLY A 308 10.25 3.99 -13.12
C GLY A 308 8.99 4.36 -12.32
N VAL A 309 9.19 4.91 -11.13
CA VAL A 309 8.10 5.38 -10.26
C VAL A 309 7.76 6.86 -10.45
N GLY A 310 8.24 7.46 -11.54
CA GLY A 310 7.96 8.85 -11.90
C GLY A 310 8.86 9.86 -11.20
N ARG A 311 8.45 11.13 -11.27
CA ARG A 311 9.18 12.27 -10.70
C ARG A 311 8.73 12.58 -9.27
N PRO A 312 9.60 13.19 -8.45
CA PRO A 312 9.19 13.71 -7.15
C PRO A 312 7.98 14.64 -7.26
N LEU A 313 7.06 14.50 -6.33
CA LEU A 313 5.93 15.42 -6.17
C LEU A 313 6.40 16.79 -5.67
N PRO A 314 5.64 17.89 -5.88
CA PRO A 314 6.05 19.24 -5.53
C PRO A 314 6.52 19.45 -4.07
N HIS A 315 6.01 18.65 -3.13
CA HIS A 315 6.37 18.72 -1.72
C HIS A 315 7.67 17.98 -1.36
N ALA A 316 8.14 17.09 -2.24
CA ALA A 316 9.25 16.19 -1.95
C ALA A 316 10.52 16.57 -2.71
N LYS A 317 11.65 16.53 -1.99
CA LYS A 317 12.98 16.49 -2.58
C LYS A 317 13.53 15.09 -2.41
N VAL A 318 14.09 14.54 -3.47
CA VAL A 318 14.69 13.20 -3.49
C VAL A 318 16.14 13.33 -3.92
N ARG A 319 17.02 12.62 -3.23
CA ARG A 319 18.43 12.44 -3.61
C ARG A 319 18.86 10.99 -3.41
N LEU A 320 19.94 10.63 -4.02
CA LEU A 320 20.60 9.35 -3.79
C LEU A 320 21.84 9.59 -2.92
N ALA A 321 22.07 8.72 -1.95
CA ALA A 321 23.33 8.65 -1.23
C ALA A 321 24.40 7.99 -2.10
N ASP A 322 25.66 8.01 -1.66
CA ASP A 322 26.81 7.47 -2.42
C ASP A 322 26.65 5.96 -2.74
N ASP A 323 25.90 5.24 -1.93
CA ASP A 323 25.60 3.81 -2.09
C ASP A 323 24.29 3.54 -2.87
N GLY A 324 23.68 4.58 -3.44
CA GLY A 324 22.43 4.49 -4.20
C GLY A 324 21.17 4.49 -3.34
N GLU A 325 21.25 4.67 -2.01
CA GLU A 325 20.08 4.73 -1.15
C GLU A 325 19.27 5.99 -1.43
N VAL A 326 17.96 5.80 -1.63
CA VAL A 326 16.98 6.89 -1.81
C VAL A 326 16.78 7.61 -0.49
N GLN A 327 17.00 8.93 -0.49
CA GLN A 327 16.74 9.80 0.65
C GLN A 327 15.70 10.85 0.29
N VAL A 328 14.76 11.10 1.22
CA VAL A 328 13.62 11.98 1.00
C VAL A 328 13.60 13.11 2.03
N GLN A 329 13.35 14.32 1.56
CA GLN A 329 13.05 15.49 2.38
C GLN A 329 11.70 16.07 1.96
N GLY A 330 10.78 16.29 2.90
CA GLY A 330 9.46 16.86 2.60
C GLY A 330 8.46 16.66 3.73
N ALA A 331 7.38 15.95 3.47
CA ALA A 331 6.34 15.61 4.42
C ALA A 331 6.73 14.40 5.30
N ASN A 332 7.93 14.45 5.89
CA ASN A 332 8.47 13.35 6.68
C ASN A 332 7.77 13.22 8.04
N MET A 333 7.77 12.00 8.58
CA MET A 333 7.29 11.70 9.93
C MET A 333 8.04 12.50 11.00
N LEU A 334 7.41 12.65 12.15
CA LEU A 334 8.03 13.21 13.35
C LEU A 334 8.98 12.20 14.01
N GLY A 335 8.72 10.92 13.86
CA GLY A 335 9.48 9.80 14.36
C GLY A 335 8.61 8.55 14.51
N TYR A 336 9.22 7.44 14.91
CA TYR A 336 8.47 6.26 15.31
C TYR A 336 8.03 6.41 16.77
N LEU A 337 6.83 5.95 17.06
CA LEU A 337 6.27 5.96 18.41
C LEU A 337 7.20 5.19 19.37
N GLY A 338 7.59 5.86 20.48
CA GLY A 338 8.50 5.30 21.47
C GLY A 338 9.99 5.33 21.09
N GLU A 339 10.35 5.84 19.92
CA GLU A 339 11.75 6.05 19.52
C GLU A 339 12.13 7.56 19.61
N PRO A 340 13.40 7.92 19.75
CA PRO A 340 13.81 9.33 19.72
C PRO A 340 13.45 10.02 18.40
N THR A 341 13.17 11.32 18.45
CA THR A 341 12.91 12.13 17.26
C THR A 341 14.16 12.18 16.37
N SER A 342 14.00 11.92 15.07
CA SER A 342 15.09 12.09 14.11
C SER A 342 15.42 13.59 13.96
N THR A 343 16.70 13.94 14.06
CA THR A 343 17.19 15.30 13.82
C THR A 343 17.54 15.56 12.35
N SER A 344 17.53 14.51 11.51
CA SER A 344 17.86 14.63 10.08
C SER A 344 16.69 15.19 9.30
N ALA A 345 16.94 16.19 8.46
CA ALA A 345 15.98 16.68 7.48
C ALA A 345 15.73 15.67 6.35
N TRP A 346 16.63 14.72 6.12
CA TRP A 346 16.55 13.68 5.11
C TRP A 346 16.22 12.35 5.77
N HIS A 347 15.16 11.72 5.28
CA HIS A 347 14.78 10.36 5.68
C HIS A 347 15.44 9.36 4.75
N ALA A 348 16.25 8.46 5.29
CA ALA A 348 16.85 7.33 4.60
C ALA A 348 15.80 6.22 4.48
N THR A 349 15.41 5.87 3.25
CA THR A 349 14.24 5.02 3.00
C THR A 349 14.54 3.53 3.10
N GLY A 350 15.82 3.15 2.98
CA GLY A 350 16.25 1.76 2.81
C GLY A 350 15.98 1.19 1.42
N ASP A 351 15.48 1.99 0.49
CA ASP A 351 15.27 1.62 -0.90
C ASP A 351 16.47 2.09 -1.73
N LEU A 352 16.92 1.29 -2.71
CA LEU A 352 17.99 1.61 -3.65
C LEU A 352 17.37 2.06 -4.98
N GLY A 353 18.04 2.97 -5.68
CA GLY A 353 17.59 3.43 -6.98
C GLY A 353 18.62 4.26 -7.75
N HIS A 354 18.23 4.63 -8.96
CA HIS A 354 18.97 5.54 -9.82
C HIS A 354 18.02 6.48 -10.56
N TRP A 355 18.59 7.48 -11.21
CA TRP A 355 17.83 8.42 -12.03
C TRP A 355 17.88 8.03 -13.51
N GLU A 356 16.72 7.97 -14.17
CA GLU A 356 16.59 7.98 -15.62
C GLU A 356 15.98 9.31 -16.06
N GLY A 357 16.85 10.25 -16.43
CA GLY A 357 16.45 11.63 -16.65
C GLY A 357 16.00 12.28 -15.32
N ASP A 358 14.73 12.64 -15.20
CA ASP A 358 14.12 13.19 -13.99
C ASP A 358 13.21 12.20 -13.25
N ALA A 359 13.11 10.97 -13.73
CA ALA A 359 12.34 9.91 -13.10
C ALA A 359 13.22 9.03 -12.19
N LEU A 360 12.69 8.68 -11.02
CA LEU A 360 13.31 7.74 -10.10
C LEU A 360 12.99 6.31 -10.53
N VAL A 361 14.03 5.48 -10.66
CA VAL A 361 13.90 4.03 -10.89
C VAL A 361 14.37 3.31 -9.64
N LEU A 362 13.51 2.46 -9.07
CA LEU A 362 13.84 1.67 -7.89
C LEU A 362 14.49 0.35 -8.29
N GLU A 363 15.57 0.00 -7.60
CA GLU A 363 16.31 -1.24 -7.80
C GLU A 363 15.99 -2.31 -6.76
N GLY A 364 15.36 -1.93 -5.65
CA GLY A 364 14.92 -2.83 -4.59
C GLY A 364 15.19 -2.31 -3.19
N ARG A 365 14.92 -3.16 -2.19
CA ARG A 365 15.20 -2.83 -0.79
C ARG A 365 16.61 -3.25 -0.42
N ARG A 366 17.38 -2.34 0.17
CA ARG A 366 18.77 -2.55 0.61
C ARG A 366 18.94 -3.82 1.45
N ARG A 367 17.97 -4.17 2.30
CA ARG A 367 17.98 -5.37 3.15
C ARG A 367 17.48 -6.64 2.46
N GLU A 368 16.86 -6.52 1.29
CA GLU A 368 16.24 -7.64 0.57
C GLU A 368 16.99 -7.99 -0.71
N VAL A 369 17.70 -7.01 -1.30
CA VAL A 369 18.60 -7.27 -2.44
C VAL A 369 19.68 -8.23 -2.01
N PHE A 370 19.78 -9.36 -2.68
CA PHE A 370 20.83 -10.34 -2.45
C PHE A 370 21.88 -10.31 -3.56
N ILE A 371 23.08 -10.77 -3.23
CA ILE A 371 24.21 -10.84 -4.15
C ILE A 371 24.41 -12.29 -4.58
N THR A 372 24.29 -12.57 -5.87
CA THR A 372 24.58 -13.90 -6.43
C THR A 372 26.09 -14.21 -6.31
N THR A 373 26.47 -15.48 -6.45
CA THR A 373 27.88 -15.94 -6.47
C THR A 373 28.73 -15.19 -7.52
N TYR A 374 28.08 -14.67 -8.56
CA TYR A 374 28.75 -13.89 -9.62
C TYR A 374 28.78 -12.38 -9.35
N GLY A 375 28.47 -11.95 -8.13
CA GLY A 375 28.54 -10.54 -7.72
C GLY A 375 27.45 -9.66 -8.33
N ARG A 376 26.30 -10.24 -8.76
CA ARG A 376 25.17 -9.49 -9.30
C ARG A 376 24.12 -9.25 -8.22
N ASN A 377 23.71 -8.00 -8.10
CA ASN A 377 22.59 -7.63 -7.23
C ASN A 377 21.28 -8.05 -7.88
N VAL A 378 20.44 -8.73 -7.13
CA VAL A 378 19.09 -9.14 -7.56
C VAL A 378 18.09 -8.65 -6.53
N ASP A 379 17.13 -7.86 -6.99
CA ASP A 379 15.93 -7.55 -6.22
C ASP A 379 14.96 -8.73 -6.33
N PRO A 380 14.73 -9.50 -5.25
CA PRO A 380 13.79 -10.60 -5.28
C PRO A 380 12.36 -10.17 -5.60
N GLN A 381 11.92 -8.99 -5.16
CA GLN A 381 10.57 -8.48 -5.42
C GLN A 381 10.32 -8.26 -6.91
N TRP A 382 11.34 -7.84 -7.65
CA TRP A 382 11.25 -7.74 -9.11
C TRP A 382 10.98 -9.10 -9.76
N VAL A 383 11.79 -10.10 -9.44
CA VAL A 383 11.65 -11.46 -10.03
C VAL A 383 10.32 -12.09 -9.60
N GLU A 384 9.94 -11.94 -8.33
CA GLU A 384 8.64 -12.39 -7.80
C GLU A 384 7.46 -11.72 -8.49
N GLY A 385 7.56 -10.42 -8.76
CA GLY A 385 6.56 -9.67 -9.51
C GLY A 385 6.37 -10.23 -10.93
N GLU A 386 7.46 -10.51 -11.65
CA GLU A 386 7.40 -11.12 -12.97
C GLU A 386 6.83 -12.55 -12.96
N LEU A 387 7.16 -13.35 -11.95
CA LEU A 387 6.56 -14.68 -11.76
C LEU A 387 5.06 -14.57 -11.47
N CYS A 388 4.67 -13.74 -10.51
CA CYS A 388 3.27 -13.54 -10.14
C CYS A 388 2.43 -12.87 -11.22
N ALA A 389 3.03 -12.20 -12.20
CA ALA A 389 2.32 -11.68 -13.37
C ALA A 389 1.79 -12.81 -14.30
N ARG A 390 2.21 -14.06 -14.09
CA ARG A 390 1.71 -15.24 -14.83
C ARG A 390 0.47 -15.81 -14.16
N PRO A 391 -0.60 -16.11 -14.92
CA PRO A 391 -1.88 -16.58 -14.36
C PRO A 391 -1.79 -17.83 -13.50
N ALA A 392 -0.78 -18.69 -13.73
CA ALA A 392 -0.60 -19.93 -12.99
C ALA A 392 -0.01 -19.72 -11.58
N ILE A 393 0.56 -18.55 -11.26
CA ILE A 393 1.32 -18.32 -10.02
C ILE A 393 0.59 -17.26 -9.18
N ALA A 394 0.10 -17.67 -7.99
CA ALA A 394 -0.54 -16.75 -7.05
C ALA A 394 0.47 -15.99 -6.19
N GLN A 395 1.53 -16.70 -5.71
CA GLN A 395 2.57 -16.13 -4.86
C GLN A 395 3.92 -16.77 -5.22
N ALA A 396 4.98 -15.98 -5.10
CA ALA A 396 6.34 -16.45 -5.32
C ALA A 396 7.27 -15.87 -4.27
N LEU A 397 8.26 -16.66 -3.82
CA LEU A 397 9.41 -16.18 -3.05
C LEU A 397 10.66 -16.59 -3.79
N VAL A 398 11.54 -15.62 -4.06
CA VAL A 398 12.82 -15.85 -4.74
C VAL A 398 13.99 -15.64 -3.77
N HIS A 399 14.95 -16.56 -3.84
CA HIS A 399 16.20 -16.51 -3.08
C HIS A 399 17.38 -16.95 -3.95
N GLY A 400 18.51 -16.28 -3.82
CA GLY A 400 19.72 -16.58 -4.60
C GLY A 400 21.01 -16.08 -3.95
N GLU A 401 20.95 -15.70 -2.65
CA GLU A 401 22.11 -15.20 -1.94
C GLU A 401 23.23 -16.23 -1.89
N VAL A 402 24.39 -15.84 -2.42
CA VAL A 402 25.59 -16.70 -2.52
C VAL A 402 25.33 -18.00 -3.32
N LEU A 403 24.22 -18.08 -4.07
CA LEU A 403 23.91 -19.23 -4.93
C LEU A 403 24.35 -18.96 -6.37
N PRO A 404 24.72 -20.02 -7.13
CA PRO A 404 25.03 -19.89 -8.56
C PRO A 404 23.80 -19.66 -9.43
N ALA A 405 22.59 -19.92 -8.89
CA ALA A 405 21.33 -19.77 -9.57
C ALA A 405 20.21 -19.44 -8.58
N ASN A 406 19.27 -18.58 -9.01
CA ASN A 406 18.12 -18.23 -8.18
C ASN A 406 17.13 -19.39 -8.07
N ARG A 407 16.58 -19.57 -6.88
CA ARG A 407 15.54 -20.53 -6.54
C ARG A 407 14.24 -19.86 -6.20
N ALA A 408 13.11 -20.49 -6.49
CA ALA A 408 11.80 -19.98 -6.16
C ALA A 408 10.91 -21.00 -5.46
N LEU A 409 10.17 -20.55 -4.44
CA LEU A 409 8.97 -21.23 -3.95
C LEU A 409 7.78 -20.62 -4.67
N LEU A 410 6.94 -21.46 -5.27
CA LEU A 410 5.78 -21.06 -6.06
C LEU A 410 4.49 -21.59 -5.44
N VAL A 411 3.55 -20.71 -5.21
CA VAL A 411 2.19 -21.06 -4.83
C VAL A 411 1.32 -21.00 -6.08
N PRO A 412 0.68 -22.11 -6.49
CA PRO A 412 -0.18 -22.11 -7.67
C PRO A 412 -1.44 -21.26 -7.44
N ALA A 413 -1.99 -20.70 -8.52
CA ALA A 413 -3.18 -19.86 -8.48
C ALA A 413 -4.45 -20.64 -8.08
N SER A 414 -4.51 -21.94 -8.37
CA SER A 414 -5.56 -22.85 -7.94
C SER A 414 -5.03 -24.28 -7.78
N ALA A 415 -5.85 -25.16 -7.24
CA ALA A 415 -5.49 -26.58 -7.05
C ALA A 415 -5.34 -27.34 -8.38
N GLU A 416 -5.98 -26.87 -9.44
CA GLU A 416 -5.95 -27.47 -10.78
C GLU A 416 -4.67 -27.14 -11.57
N VAL A 417 -3.91 -26.13 -11.13
CA VAL A 417 -2.63 -25.77 -11.78
C VAL A 417 -1.62 -26.86 -11.47
N ASP A 418 -1.14 -27.55 -12.50
CA ASP A 418 -0.12 -28.60 -12.39
C ASP A 418 1.32 -28.05 -12.50
N ASP A 419 2.31 -28.93 -12.30
CA ASP A 419 3.72 -28.53 -12.34
C ASP A 419 4.19 -28.20 -13.76
N THR A 420 3.53 -28.72 -14.81
CA THR A 420 3.83 -28.38 -16.20
C THR A 420 3.43 -26.93 -16.48
N GLN A 421 2.28 -26.50 -15.98
CA GLN A 421 1.81 -25.11 -16.10
C GLN A 421 2.68 -24.15 -15.29
N LEU A 422 3.13 -24.54 -14.10
CA LEU A 422 4.09 -23.75 -13.32
C LEU A 422 5.44 -23.61 -14.04
N ALA A 423 5.96 -24.73 -14.61
CA ALA A 423 7.21 -24.70 -15.38
C ALA A 423 7.11 -23.78 -16.60
N ALA A 424 5.99 -23.84 -17.33
CA ALA A 424 5.73 -22.96 -18.46
C ALA A 424 5.69 -21.48 -18.03
N ALA A 425 5.03 -21.18 -16.91
CA ALA A 425 4.95 -19.84 -16.34
C ALA A 425 6.34 -19.31 -15.93
N VAL A 426 7.19 -20.14 -15.31
CA VAL A 426 8.58 -19.78 -14.98
C VAL A 426 9.40 -19.53 -16.25
N ALA A 427 9.28 -20.38 -17.26
CA ALA A 427 9.99 -20.19 -18.54
C ALA A 427 9.59 -18.89 -19.22
N GLU A 428 8.30 -18.56 -19.22
CA GLU A 428 7.77 -17.32 -19.77
C GLU A 428 8.26 -16.08 -18.98
N ALA A 429 8.28 -16.12 -17.64
CA ALA A 429 8.83 -15.05 -16.83
C ALA A 429 10.34 -14.87 -17.09
N ASN A 430 11.09 -15.97 -17.13
CA ASN A 430 12.52 -15.96 -17.40
C ASN A 430 12.89 -15.40 -18.78
N ALA A 431 12.01 -15.50 -19.78
CA ALA A 431 12.26 -14.93 -21.11
C ALA A 431 12.39 -13.39 -21.08
N GLY A 432 11.72 -12.72 -20.13
CA GLY A 432 11.82 -11.27 -19.93
C GLY A 432 12.94 -10.86 -18.95
N LEU A 433 13.55 -11.81 -18.23
CA LEU A 433 14.57 -11.52 -17.22
C LEU A 433 15.99 -11.72 -17.78
N PRO A 434 16.95 -10.84 -17.37
CA PRO A 434 18.36 -11.09 -17.64
C PRO A 434 18.82 -12.37 -16.94
N ASP A 435 19.86 -13.03 -17.47
CA ASP A 435 20.33 -14.35 -17.02
C ASP A 435 20.60 -14.43 -15.51
N TYR A 436 21.19 -13.40 -14.93
CA TYR A 436 21.49 -13.37 -13.49
C TYR A 436 20.27 -13.29 -12.57
N ALA A 437 19.12 -12.88 -13.11
CA ALA A 437 17.85 -12.75 -12.37
C ALA A 437 16.91 -13.94 -12.62
N ARG A 438 17.20 -14.82 -13.59
CA ARG A 438 16.36 -15.97 -13.92
C ARG A 438 16.28 -16.97 -12.78
N VAL A 439 15.09 -17.58 -12.65
CA VAL A 439 14.85 -18.70 -11.72
C VAL A 439 15.15 -20.00 -12.44
N HIS A 440 16.11 -20.76 -11.93
CA HIS A 440 16.54 -22.04 -12.52
C HIS A 440 15.98 -23.26 -11.78
N GLU A 441 15.75 -23.13 -10.50
CA GLU A 441 15.17 -24.17 -9.66
C GLU A 441 13.94 -23.62 -8.93
N TRP A 442 12.89 -24.41 -8.87
CA TRP A 442 11.69 -24.00 -8.12
C TRP A 442 11.02 -25.21 -7.45
N ARG A 443 10.23 -24.95 -6.44
CA ARG A 443 9.38 -25.92 -5.78
C ARG A 443 8.00 -25.35 -5.55
N ARG A 444 6.99 -26.21 -5.65
CA ARG A 444 5.63 -25.88 -5.22
C ARG A 444 5.61 -25.69 -3.71
N SER A 445 4.88 -24.69 -3.25
CA SER A 445 4.66 -24.38 -1.83
C SER A 445 3.17 -24.35 -1.51
N ALA A 446 2.84 -24.60 -0.25
CA ALA A 446 1.56 -24.23 0.32
C ALA A 446 1.43 -22.69 0.34
N PRO A 447 0.19 -22.14 0.35
CA PRO A 447 -0.02 -20.71 0.40
C PRO A 447 0.69 -20.04 1.57
N PHE A 448 1.37 -18.95 1.30
CA PHE A 448 1.85 -18.05 2.34
C PHE A 448 0.65 -17.29 2.91
N THR A 449 0.50 -17.28 4.22
CA THR A 449 -0.66 -16.68 4.90
C THR A 449 -0.23 -15.96 6.18
N PRO A 450 -1.04 -15.05 6.70
CA PRO A 450 -0.82 -14.48 8.03
C PRO A 450 -0.90 -15.54 9.15
N HIS A 451 -1.70 -16.61 8.96
CA HIS A 451 -1.88 -17.67 9.95
C HIS A 451 -0.64 -18.54 10.14
N ASN A 452 0.11 -18.83 9.06
CA ASN A 452 1.39 -19.52 9.14
C ASN A 452 2.58 -18.57 9.34
N HIS A 453 2.31 -17.30 9.63
CA HIS A 453 3.29 -16.24 9.85
C HIS A 453 4.21 -15.93 8.65
N GLN A 454 3.88 -16.39 7.45
CA GLN A 454 4.67 -16.18 6.24
C GLN A 454 4.25 -14.94 5.44
N LEU A 455 3.07 -14.35 5.75
CA LEU A 455 2.67 -13.02 5.31
C LEU A 455 2.52 -12.06 6.49
N THR A 456 2.70 -10.79 6.18
CA THR A 456 2.21 -9.72 7.06
C THR A 456 0.69 -9.60 6.92
N ALA A 457 0.04 -8.90 7.85
CA ALA A 457 -1.41 -8.69 7.80
C ALA A 457 -1.89 -7.96 6.53
N ASN A 458 -1.02 -7.18 5.89
CA ASN A 458 -1.27 -6.48 4.62
C ASN A 458 -0.71 -7.22 3.38
N GLY A 459 -0.48 -8.52 3.48
CA GLY A 459 -0.14 -9.40 2.36
C GLY A 459 1.31 -9.38 1.88
N ARG A 460 2.24 -8.73 2.60
CA ARG A 460 3.67 -8.75 2.24
C ARG A 460 4.34 -10.01 2.76
N LEU A 461 5.27 -10.58 1.98
CA LEU A 461 6.07 -11.74 2.38
C LEU A 461 6.94 -11.42 3.61
N ARG A 462 6.90 -12.32 4.58
CA ARG A 462 7.83 -12.33 5.72
C ARG A 462 8.99 -13.27 5.38
N ARG A 463 9.96 -12.74 4.63
CA ARG A 463 11.08 -13.50 4.06
C ARG A 463 11.81 -14.33 5.10
N ASP A 464 12.16 -13.75 6.25
CA ASP A 464 12.86 -14.46 7.32
C ASP A 464 12.06 -15.68 7.82
N ALA A 465 10.74 -15.55 7.97
CA ALA A 465 9.89 -16.65 8.40
C ALA A 465 9.79 -17.75 7.33
N ILE A 466 9.73 -17.37 6.05
CA ILE A 466 9.71 -18.34 4.94
C ILE A 466 11.07 -19.03 4.81
N LEU A 467 12.16 -18.27 4.90
CA LEU A 467 13.53 -18.82 4.91
C LEU A 467 13.75 -19.77 6.08
N ALA A 468 13.27 -19.42 7.28
CA ALA A 468 13.34 -20.33 8.44
C ALA A 468 12.59 -21.64 8.21
N ALA A 469 11.44 -21.60 7.52
CA ALA A 469 10.64 -22.80 7.24
C ALA A 469 11.18 -23.64 6.07
N HIS A 470 11.79 -23.02 5.05
CA HIS A 470 12.18 -23.67 3.79
C HIS A 470 13.68 -23.57 3.49
N GLY A 471 14.49 -22.99 4.36
CA GLY A 471 15.91 -22.69 4.14
C GLY A 471 16.76 -23.93 3.87
N GLY A 472 16.36 -25.10 4.38
CA GLY A 472 17.04 -26.36 4.10
C GLY A 472 17.15 -26.69 2.60
N TRP A 473 16.24 -26.15 1.77
CA TRP A 473 16.34 -26.25 0.32
C TRP A 473 16.75 -24.92 -0.33
N LEU A 474 16.17 -23.81 0.08
CA LEU A 474 16.44 -22.49 -0.53
C LEU A 474 17.92 -22.11 -0.44
N CYS A 475 18.57 -22.40 0.69
CA CYS A 475 19.98 -22.04 0.95
C CYS A 475 20.95 -23.22 0.77
N ALA A 476 20.47 -24.43 0.43
CA ALA A 476 21.34 -25.59 0.25
C ALA A 476 22.36 -25.36 -0.88
N ALA A 477 23.62 -25.69 -0.66
CA ALA A 477 24.59 -25.72 -1.76
C ALA A 477 24.06 -26.61 -2.90
N PRO A 478 24.23 -26.22 -4.18
CA PRO A 478 23.79 -27.05 -5.28
C PRO A 478 24.45 -28.42 -5.19
N THR A 479 23.64 -29.46 -5.18
CA THR A 479 24.14 -30.83 -5.41
C THR A 479 24.80 -30.81 -6.78
N ARG A 480 26.11 -31.03 -6.84
CA ARG A 480 26.83 -31.12 -8.12
C ARG A 480 26.05 -32.11 -9.02
N PRO A 481 25.63 -31.71 -10.23
CA PRO A 481 25.26 -32.72 -11.21
C PRO A 481 26.52 -33.61 -11.43
N GLU A 482 26.39 -34.91 -11.29
CA GLU A 482 27.43 -35.81 -11.74
C GLU A 482 27.76 -35.46 -13.20
N PRO A 483 29.04 -35.32 -13.56
CA PRO A 483 29.39 -35.09 -14.94
C PRO A 483 28.89 -36.29 -15.74
N HIS A 484 27.88 -36.11 -16.57
CA HIS A 484 27.59 -37.07 -17.64
C HIS A 484 28.83 -37.09 -18.52
N LEU A 485 29.72 -38.10 -18.28
CA LEU A 485 30.76 -38.48 -19.20
C LEU A 485 30.06 -38.88 -20.50
N SER A 486 30.00 -37.95 -21.46
CA SER A 486 29.64 -38.32 -22.82
C SER A 486 30.70 -39.28 -23.30
N GLN A 487 30.30 -40.53 -23.51
CA GLN A 487 31.12 -41.53 -24.19
C GLN A 487 31.41 -40.99 -25.59
N ALA A 488 32.68 -40.66 -25.82
CA ALA A 488 33.17 -40.37 -27.15
C ALA A 488 32.96 -41.61 -28.06
N PRO A 489 32.52 -41.44 -29.30
CA PRO A 489 32.45 -42.56 -30.22
C PRO A 489 33.86 -43.06 -30.50
N GLN A 490 34.09 -44.34 -30.21
CA GLN A 490 35.33 -45.05 -30.54
C GLN A 490 35.54 -45.00 -32.04
N GLY A 491 36.76 -44.64 -32.41
CA GLY A 491 37.21 -44.43 -33.77
C GLY A 491 37.16 -45.67 -34.66
N VAL A 492 36.98 -45.37 -35.89
CA VAL A 492 37.32 -46.30 -37.00
C VAL A 492 38.71 -45.92 -37.46
N THR A 493 39.66 -46.87 -37.33
CA THR A 493 40.97 -46.95 -38.03
C THR A 493 40.84 -47.94 -39.19
N PRO A 494 41.68 -47.91 -40.15
CA PRO A 494 42.70 -47.02 -40.65
C PRO A 494 42.35 -46.33 -41.95
#